data_107a474e8b681f3d4433e1bfdca38c2d
#
_entry.id   107a474e8b681f3d4433e1bfdca38c2d
#
_cell.length_a   1.000
_cell.length_b   1.000
_cell.length_c   1.000
_cell.angle_alpha   90.00
_cell.angle_beta   90.00
_cell.angle_gamma   90.00
#
_symmetry.space_group_name_H-M   'P 1'
#
loop_
_entity.id
_entity.type
_entity.pdbx_description
1 polymer ?
#
loop_
_entity_poly.entity_id
_entity_poly.type
_entity_poly.pdbx_seq_one_letter_code
_entity_poly.pdbx_strand_id
1 'polypeptide(L)'
;MEFTHLDEKGRARMVDVTLKEVSLREARAEAFVHMKPETLKKIYEGEVEKGDVLAVGRLGGIMGAKKTWELIPLCHPLEISLVEVNFEPLFEAGILRVETRVKVWGRTGAEMEAMVGGAMACLAVYDMIKAIDRQAFVRGLRLIEKSGGKSGHFKAPSYVGEVLAVNLAEQKGMPKRNVKEAILEKGYGLLGDAHSHSERPLSIFPIEALAFAPKEVLESLKEGEYSENLTIRGIPLEELRVGRRLRIGEALVEITQIGKGKLEPSGRPWIVSREGRFGVVLEGGRVKVGDRVELL
;
A
#
# COMPACT_ATOMS: atom_id res chain seq x y z
N MET A 1 6.57 26.83 2.84
CA MET A 1 5.57 26.24 1.90
C MET A 1 4.40 27.22 1.83
N GLU A 2 4.14 27.85 0.69
CA GLU A 2 3.00 28.78 0.54
C GLU A 2 1.71 27.98 0.29
N PHE A 3 0.68 28.27 1.07
CA PHE A 3 -0.66 27.69 0.86
C PHE A 3 -1.37 28.47 -0.25
N THR A 4 -1.34 27.93 -1.46
CA THR A 4 -1.87 28.58 -2.66
C THR A 4 -3.40 28.64 -2.71
N HIS A 5 -4.09 27.88 -1.86
CA HIS A 5 -5.55 27.83 -1.76
C HIS A 5 -6.14 28.77 -0.69
N LEU A 6 -5.35 29.68 -0.16
CA LEU A 6 -5.80 30.71 0.80
C LEU A 6 -5.59 32.10 0.24
N ASP A 7 -6.55 33.00 0.52
CA ASP A 7 -6.36 34.44 0.28
C ASP A 7 -5.55 35.09 1.41
N GLU A 8 -5.25 36.37 1.30
CA GLU A 8 -4.50 37.14 2.30
C GLU A 8 -5.17 37.19 3.69
N LYS A 9 -6.47 36.87 3.78
CA LYS A 9 -7.25 36.78 5.01
C LYS A 9 -7.43 35.35 5.51
N GLY A 10 -6.72 34.37 4.92
CA GLY A 10 -6.79 32.96 5.31
C GLY A 10 -8.08 32.23 4.85
N ARG A 11 -8.85 32.79 3.94
CA ARG A 11 -10.06 32.18 3.43
C ARG A 11 -9.77 31.32 2.20
N ALA A 12 -10.50 30.21 2.04
CA ALA A 12 -10.36 29.31 0.90
C ALA A 12 -10.63 30.04 -0.43
N ARG A 13 -9.75 29.88 -1.41
CA ARG A 13 -9.94 30.34 -2.78
C ARG A 13 -9.41 29.31 -3.78
N MET A 14 -10.00 29.30 -4.96
CA MET A 14 -9.45 28.54 -6.09
C MET A 14 -8.15 29.19 -6.57
N VAL A 15 -7.13 28.40 -6.90
CA VAL A 15 -5.82 28.91 -7.34
C VAL A 15 -5.97 29.61 -8.70
N ASP A 16 -5.41 30.81 -8.84
CA ASP A 16 -5.32 31.47 -10.15
C ASP A 16 -4.28 30.74 -11.02
N VAL A 17 -4.74 30.25 -12.15
CA VAL A 17 -3.91 29.53 -13.15
C VAL A 17 -3.74 30.33 -14.45
N THR A 18 -4.17 31.58 -14.50
CA THR A 18 -4.20 32.41 -15.72
C THR A 18 -2.82 32.50 -16.39
N LEU A 19 -1.76 32.67 -15.57
CA LEU A 19 -0.40 32.86 -16.08
C LEU A 19 0.38 31.52 -16.22
N LYS A 20 -0.26 30.36 -15.91
CA LYS A 20 0.41 29.07 -16.09
C LYS A 20 0.36 28.64 -17.55
N GLU A 21 1.46 28.10 -18.03
CA GLU A 21 1.52 27.51 -19.37
C GLU A 21 0.66 26.24 -19.47
N VAL A 22 0.05 26.09 -20.65
CA VAL A 22 -0.67 24.87 -21.00
C VAL A 22 0.35 23.79 -21.34
N SER A 23 0.22 22.63 -20.73
CA SER A 23 1.11 21.49 -20.98
C SER A 23 0.35 20.17 -20.87
N LEU A 24 0.91 19.11 -21.48
CA LEU A 24 0.41 17.77 -21.27
C LEU A 24 0.67 17.35 -19.81
N ARG A 25 -0.38 16.86 -19.17
CA ARG A 25 -0.32 16.38 -17.79
C ARG A 25 -0.98 15.02 -17.71
N GLU A 26 -0.37 14.16 -16.94
CA GLU A 26 -0.87 12.81 -16.68
C GLU A 26 -0.87 12.56 -15.18
N ALA A 27 -1.91 11.89 -14.69
CA ALA A 27 -1.99 11.41 -13.33
C ALA A 27 -2.53 9.99 -13.30
N ARG A 28 -2.04 9.21 -12.36
CA ARG A 28 -2.50 7.85 -12.06
C ARG A 28 -2.84 7.74 -10.58
N ALA A 29 -3.96 7.13 -10.29
CA ALA A 29 -4.39 6.79 -8.93
C ALA A 29 -4.74 5.33 -8.85
N GLU A 30 -4.64 4.75 -7.65
CA GLU A 30 -5.12 3.41 -7.38
C GLU A 30 -6.05 3.40 -6.17
N ALA A 31 -6.94 2.41 -6.16
CA ALA A 31 -7.81 2.06 -5.03
C ALA A 31 -8.07 0.55 -5.07
N PHE A 32 -8.57 -0.01 -3.97
CA PHE A 32 -8.79 -1.43 -3.82
C PHE A 32 -10.20 -1.71 -3.32
N VAL A 33 -10.88 -2.69 -3.93
CA VAL A 33 -12.12 -3.26 -3.41
C VAL A 33 -11.80 -4.62 -2.81
N HIS A 34 -11.97 -4.74 -1.49
CA HIS A 34 -11.83 -5.99 -0.77
C HIS A 34 -13.16 -6.71 -0.72
N MET A 35 -13.17 -7.99 -1.01
CA MET A 35 -14.35 -8.84 -1.07
C MET A 35 -13.96 -10.30 -0.79
N LYS A 36 -14.93 -11.20 -0.71
CA LYS A 36 -14.63 -12.63 -0.63
C LYS A 36 -13.98 -13.11 -1.92
N PRO A 37 -13.02 -14.06 -1.87
CA PRO A 37 -12.42 -14.67 -3.08
C PRO A 37 -13.46 -15.21 -4.06
N GLU A 38 -14.54 -15.82 -3.54
CA GLU A 38 -15.62 -16.37 -4.35
C GLU A 38 -16.41 -15.26 -5.08
N THR A 39 -16.57 -14.09 -4.44
CA THR A 39 -17.22 -12.94 -5.07
C THR A 39 -16.38 -12.41 -6.23
N LEU A 40 -15.07 -12.32 -6.04
CA LEU A 40 -14.15 -11.88 -7.09
C LEU A 40 -14.14 -12.87 -8.28
N LYS A 41 -14.17 -14.18 -8.04
CA LYS A 41 -14.30 -15.20 -9.08
C LYS A 41 -15.59 -15.02 -9.89
N LYS A 42 -16.74 -14.87 -9.23
CA LYS A 42 -18.03 -14.61 -9.88
C LYS A 42 -18.05 -13.39 -10.79
N ILE A 43 -17.33 -12.31 -10.39
CA ILE A 43 -17.19 -11.13 -11.24
C ILE A 43 -16.52 -11.48 -12.57
N TYR A 44 -15.42 -12.24 -12.53
CA TYR A 44 -14.65 -12.59 -13.72
C TYR A 44 -15.28 -13.70 -14.54
N GLU A 45 -16.10 -14.54 -13.94
CA GLU A 45 -16.89 -15.60 -14.61
C GLU A 45 -18.20 -15.06 -15.20
N GLY A 46 -18.55 -13.80 -14.91
CA GLY A 46 -19.79 -13.19 -15.41
C GLY A 46 -21.06 -13.69 -14.71
N GLU A 47 -20.92 -14.23 -13.50
CA GLU A 47 -22.03 -14.86 -12.74
C GLU A 47 -22.74 -13.91 -11.77
N VAL A 48 -22.52 -12.60 -11.90
CA VAL A 48 -23.21 -11.61 -11.07
C VAL A 48 -24.54 -11.24 -11.74
N GLU A 49 -25.66 -11.50 -11.07
CA GLU A 49 -27.03 -11.28 -11.62
C GLU A 49 -27.29 -9.84 -12.10
N LYS A 50 -26.65 -8.83 -11.48
CA LYS A 50 -26.76 -7.43 -11.91
C LYS A 50 -26.07 -7.10 -13.23
N GLY A 51 -25.35 -8.05 -13.85
CA GLY A 51 -24.64 -7.88 -15.11
C GLY A 51 -23.15 -7.63 -14.97
N ASP A 52 -22.54 -7.01 -15.98
CA ASP A 52 -21.08 -6.82 -16.05
C ASP A 52 -20.57 -5.76 -15.06
N VAL A 53 -20.04 -6.26 -13.95
CA VAL A 53 -19.51 -5.44 -12.85
C VAL A 53 -18.35 -4.55 -13.29
N LEU A 54 -17.44 -5.11 -14.12
CA LEU A 54 -16.24 -4.37 -14.54
C LEU A 54 -16.58 -3.28 -15.57
N ALA A 55 -17.54 -3.55 -16.46
CA ALA A 55 -18.02 -2.52 -17.39
C ALA A 55 -18.69 -1.35 -16.63
N VAL A 56 -19.58 -1.65 -15.66
CA VAL A 56 -20.22 -0.62 -14.83
C VAL A 56 -19.18 0.14 -14.00
N GLY A 57 -18.22 -0.57 -13.40
CA GLY A 57 -17.10 0.04 -12.66
C GLY A 57 -16.28 0.98 -13.54
N ARG A 58 -15.95 0.59 -14.77
CA ARG A 58 -15.21 1.41 -15.73
C ARG A 58 -15.97 2.67 -16.11
N LEU A 59 -17.25 2.55 -16.43
CA LEU A 59 -18.10 3.70 -16.75
C LEU A 59 -18.24 4.65 -15.55
N GLY A 60 -18.42 4.10 -14.33
CA GLY A 60 -18.44 4.86 -13.09
C GLY A 60 -17.17 5.68 -12.89
N GLY A 61 -16.00 5.07 -13.10
CA GLY A 61 -14.71 5.75 -13.00
C GLY A 61 -14.52 6.86 -14.05
N ILE A 62 -14.88 6.59 -15.31
CA ILE A 62 -14.82 7.60 -16.38
C ILE A 62 -15.73 8.78 -16.06
N MET A 63 -16.96 8.52 -15.62
CA MET A 63 -17.92 9.59 -15.26
C MET A 63 -17.44 10.36 -14.03
N GLY A 64 -16.86 9.69 -13.03
CA GLY A 64 -16.27 10.32 -11.85
C GLY A 64 -15.16 11.30 -12.22
N ALA A 65 -14.21 10.87 -13.03
CA ALA A 65 -13.13 11.74 -13.52
C ALA A 65 -13.66 12.97 -14.27
N LYS A 66 -14.63 12.80 -15.13
CA LYS A 66 -15.26 13.90 -15.92
C LYS A 66 -16.05 14.89 -15.08
N LYS A 67 -16.52 14.49 -13.90
CA LYS A 67 -17.34 15.31 -12.99
C LYS A 67 -16.58 15.81 -11.75
N THR A 68 -15.27 15.66 -11.72
CA THR A 68 -14.43 16.02 -10.58
C THR A 68 -14.64 17.47 -10.13
N TRP A 69 -14.66 18.41 -11.03
CA TRP A 69 -14.84 19.84 -10.72
C TRP A 69 -16.22 20.17 -10.13
N GLU A 70 -17.25 19.36 -10.39
CA GLU A 70 -18.57 19.46 -9.77
C GLU A 70 -18.59 18.92 -8.33
N LEU A 71 -17.67 17.98 -8.00
CA LEU A 71 -17.63 17.27 -6.73
C LEU A 71 -16.63 17.86 -5.74
N ILE A 72 -15.52 18.40 -6.24
CA ILE A 72 -14.40 18.92 -5.43
C ILE A 72 -14.37 20.46 -5.54
N PRO A 73 -14.67 21.19 -4.47
CA PRO A 73 -15.03 22.62 -4.51
C PRO A 73 -13.97 23.54 -5.16
N LEU A 74 -12.68 23.23 -5.02
CA LEU A 74 -11.61 24.10 -5.50
C LEU A 74 -10.92 23.57 -6.77
N CYS A 75 -11.47 22.55 -7.41
CA CYS A 75 -10.97 22.04 -8.68
C CYS A 75 -11.43 22.89 -9.86
N HIS A 76 -10.51 23.11 -10.81
CA HIS A 76 -10.84 23.74 -12.08
C HIS A 76 -11.51 22.73 -13.02
N PRO A 77 -12.44 23.17 -13.87
CA PRO A 77 -12.91 22.32 -14.96
C PRO A 77 -11.75 22.06 -15.93
N LEU A 78 -11.51 20.78 -16.25
CA LEU A 78 -10.44 20.36 -17.14
C LEU A 78 -10.98 19.74 -18.42
N GLU A 79 -10.33 20.05 -19.52
CA GLU A 79 -10.56 19.39 -20.80
C GLU A 79 -9.81 18.06 -20.84
N ILE A 80 -10.50 16.99 -20.45
CA ILE A 80 -9.91 15.65 -20.31
C ILE A 80 -9.76 15.01 -21.68
N SER A 81 -8.52 14.63 -22.03
CA SER A 81 -8.18 13.98 -23.29
C SER A 81 -8.30 12.43 -23.19
N LEU A 82 -8.07 11.85 -22.02
CA LEU A 82 -8.10 10.42 -21.79
C LEU A 82 -8.49 10.09 -20.35
N VAL A 83 -9.36 9.10 -20.18
CA VAL A 83 -9.56 8.38 -18.92
C VAL A 83 -9.51 6.90 -19.21
N GLU A 84 -8.58 6.20 -18.54
CA GLU A 84 -8.48 4.75 -18.53
C GLU A 84 -8.76 4.25 -17.12
N VAL A 85 -9.56 3.19 -17.01
CA VAL A 85 -9.83 2.50 -15.74
C VAL A 85 -9.52 1.02 -15.95
N ASN A 86 -8.51 0.52 -15.24
CA ASN A 86 -8.03 -0.84 -15.33
C ASN A 86 -8.33 -1.59 -14.03
N PHE A 87 -8.60 -2.88 -14.15
CA PHE A 87 -8.88 -3.79 -13.05
C PHE A 87 -7.88 -4.93 -13.04
N GLU A 88 -7.28 -5.18 -11.88
CA GLU A 88 -6.33 -6.27 -11.66
C GLU A 88 -6.82 -7.13 -10.48
N PRO A 89 -7.20 -8.40 -10.71
CA PRO A 89 -7.68 -9.27 -9.65
C PRO A 89 -6.51 -9.92 -8.90
N LEU A 90 -6.60 -9.92 -7.58
CA LEU A 90 -5.78 -10.72 -6.67
C LEU A 90 -6.71 -11.79 -6.07
N PHE A 91 -6.96 -12.87 -6.83
CA PHE A 91 -8.02 -13.84 -6.54
C PHE A 91 -7.91 -14.46 -5.15
N GLU A 92 -6.72 -14.93 -4.76
CA GLU A 92 -6.52 -15.61 -3.47
C GLU A 92 -6.75 -14.68 -2.26
N ALA A 93 -6.50 -13.39 -2.45
CA ALA A 93 -6.70 -12.36 -1.42
C ALA A 93 -8.11 -11.76 -1.42
N GLY A 94 -8.93 -12.04 -2.46
CA GLY A 94 -10.23 -11.41 -2.63
C GLY A 94 -10.15 -9.89 -2.85
N ILE A 95 -9.12 -9.42 -3.56
CA ILE A 95 -8.87 -7.99 -3.77
C ILE A 95 -8.94 -7.67 -5.27
N LEU A 96 -9.73 -6.65 -5.61
CA LEU A 96 -9.74 -6.04 -6.93
C LEU A 96 -9.01 -4.71 -6.86
N ARG A 97 -7.81 -4.63 -7.47
CA ARG A 97 -7.09 -3.36 -7.64
C ARG A 97 -7.71 -2.61 -8.80
N VAL A 98 -7.97 -1.33 -8.57
CA VAL A 98 -8.50 -0.39 -9.56
C VAL A 98 -7.44 0.66 -9.82
N GLU A 99 -6.96 0.78 -11.04
CA GLU A 99 -6.05 1.84 -11.46
C GLU A 99 -6.77 2.78 -12.42
N THR A 100 -6.70 4.07 -12.14
CA THR A 100 -7.24 5.13 -13.00
C THR A 100 -6.13 5.99 -13.52
N ARG A 101 -6.10 6.21 -14.84
CA ARG A 101 -5.15 7.08 -15.52
C ARG A 101 -5.90 8.16 -16.25
N VAL A 102 -5.49 9.42 -16.05
CA VAL A 102 -6.11 10.59 -16.68
C VAL A 102 -5.05 11.43 -17.37
N LYS A 103 -5.33 11.85 -18.62
CA LYS A 103 -4.52 12.81 -19.35
C LYS A 103 -5.33 14.06 -19.68
N VAL A 104 -4.70 15.20 -19.51
CA VAL A 104 -5.26 16.51 -19.86
C VAL A 104 -4.20 17.35 -20.56
N TRP A 105 -4.65 18.21 -21.43
CA TRP A 105 -3.86 19.32 -21.97
C TRP A 105 -4.33 20.58 -21.27
N GLY A 106 -3.61 21.06 -20.26
CA GLY A 106 -4.16 22.08 -19.37
C GLY A 106 -3.14 22.78 -18.49
N ARG A 107 -3.63 23.75 -17.69
CA ARG A 107 -2.84 24.62 -16.80
C ARG A 107 -2.67 24.05 -15.38
N THR A 108 -3.46 23.04 -15.00
CA THR A 108 -3.40 22.36 -13.69
C THR A 108 -3.28 20.86 -13.88
N GLY A 109 -2.85 20.16 -12.84
CA GLY A 109 -2.71 18.70 -12.86
C GLY A 109 -4.06 17.99 -12.84
N ALA A 110 -4.07 16.70 -13.19
CA ALA A 110 -5.23 15.83 -13.23
C ALA A 110 -5.29 14.84 -12.05
N GLU A 111 -4.61 15.18 -10.94
CA GLU A 111 -4.49 14.30 -9.77
C GLU A 111 -5.86 13.98 -9.18
N MET A 112 -6.73 14.98 -9.06
CA MET A 112 -8.06 14.81 -8.49
C MET A 112 -8.98 14.04 -9.42
N GLU A 113 -8.88 14.27 -10.73
CA GLU A 113 -9.63 13.50 -11.74
C GLU A 113 -9.27 12.02 -11.67
N ALA A 114 -7.98 11.67 -11.51
CA ALA A 114 -7.55 10.29 -11.35
C ALA A 114 -8.08 9.68 -10.05
N MET A 115 -7.99 10.41 -8.92
CA MET A 115 -8.47 9.93 -7.62
C MET A 115 -9.98 9.77 -7.58
N VAL A 116 -10.74 10.77 -8.04
CA VAL A 116 -12.22 10.68 -8.08
C VAL A 116 -12.66 9.57 -9.02
N GLY A 117 -11.99 9.41 -10.16
CA GLY A 117 -12.23 8.30 -11.08
C GLY A 117 -12.05 6.94 -10.40
N GLY A 118 -10.95 6.74 -9.67
CA GLY A 118 -10.70 5.51 -8.91
C GLY A 118 -11.74 5.24 -7.82
N ALA A 119 -12.10 6.29 -7.07
CA ALA A 119 -13.14 6.20 -6.03
C ALA A 119 -14.50 5.78 -6.61
N MET A 120 -14.92 6.43 -7.69
CA MET A 120 -16.22 6.15 -8.32
C MET A 120 -16.26 4.79 -9.00
N ALA A 121 -15.14 4.33 -9.56
CA ALA A 121 -15.04 2.95 -10.08
C ALA A 121 -15.23 1.91 -8.96
N CYS A 122 -14.55 2.09 -7.82
CA CYS A 122 -14.70 1.21 -6.66
C CYS A 122 -16.14 1.22 -6.10
N LEU A 123 -16.77 2.39 -5.97
CA LEU A 123 -18.14 2.51 -5.49
C LEU A 123 -19.14 1.85 -6.45
N ALA A 124 -18.93 1.96 -7.76
CA ALA A 124 -19.75 1.30 -8.76
C ALA A 124 -19.61 -0.23 -8.68
N VAL A 125 -18.39 -0.75 -8.53
CA VAL A 125 -18.14 -2.18 -8.27
C VAL A 125 -18.87 -2.63 -7.00
N TYR A 126 -18.72 -1.89 -5.89
CA TYR A 126 -19.39 -2.20 -4.63
C TYR A 126 -20.91 -2.26 -4.78
N ASP A 127 -21.52 -1.29 -5.47
CA ASP A 127 -22.97 -1.28 -5.70
C ASP A 127 -23.44 -2.52 -6.46
N MET A 128 -22.65 -2.99 -7.42
CA MET A 128 -22.97 -4.18 -8.19
C MET A 128 -22.93 -5.47 -7.37
N ILE A 129 -22.00 -5.57 -6.39
CA ILE A 129 -21.78 -6.80 -5.62
C ILE A 129 -22.40 -6.82 -4.23
N LYS A 130 -22.86 -5.69 -3.69
CA LYS A 130 -23.36 -5.58 -2.29
C LYS A 130 -24.49 -6.54 -1.93
N ALA A 131 -25.24 -7.03 -2.91
CA ALA A 131 -26.31 -8.02 -2.69
C ALA A 131 -25.76 -9.41 -2.34
N ILE A 132 -24.59 -9.77 -2.90
CA ILE A 132 -23.94 -11.08 -2.70
C ILE A 132 -22.81 -11.01 -1.68
N ASP A 133 -22.21 -9.82 -1.48
CA ASP A 133 -21.13 -9.61 -0.50
C ASP A 133 -21.26 -8.23 0.18
N ARG A 134 -22.01 -8.18 1.27
CA ARG A 134 -22.22 -6.94 2.05
C ARG A 134 -21.00 -6.51 2.86
N GLN A 135 -20.03 -7.41 3.05
CA GLN A 135 -18.81 -7.13 3.81
C GLN A 135 -17.70 -6.56 2.91
N ALA A 136 -17.92 -6.48 1.60
CA ALA A 136 -16.99 -5.82 0.71
C ALA A 136 -16.78 -4.36 1.14
N PHE A 137 -15.56 -3.85 0.99
CA PHE A 137 -15.21 -2.47 1.36
C PHE A 137 -14.11 -1.92 0.45
N VAL A 138 -14.04 -0.59 0.37
CA VAL A 138 -13.03 0.14 -0.41
C VAL A 138 -11.91 0.60 0.51
N ARG A 139 -10.66 0.47 0.07
CA ARG A 139 -9.46 0.86 0.83
C ARG A 139 -8.39 1.44 -0.10
N GLY A 140 -7.47 2.23 0.47
CA GLY A 140 -6.18 2.55 -0.13
C GLY A 140 -6.21 3.51 -1.32
N LEU A 141 -7.24 4.36 -1.44
CA LEU A 141 -7.28 5.39 -2.49
C LEU A 141 -6.09 6.36 -2.36
N ARG A 142 -5.24 6.41 -3.40
CA ARG A 142 -4.08 7.32 -3.44
C ARG A 142 -3.63 7.65 -4.84
N LEU A 143 -2.93 8.79 -4.97
CA LEU A 143 -2.16 9.12 -6.16
C LEU A 143 -0.90 8.27 -6.21
N ILE A 144 -0.63 7.58 -7.32
CA ILE A 144 0.58 6.76 -7.50
C ILE A 144 1.60 7.39 -8.41
N GLU A 145 1.15 8.19 -9.38
CA GLU A 145 2.07 8.86 -10.31
C GLU A 145 1.44 10.13 -10.86
N LYS A 146 2.25 11.14 -11.11
CA LYS A 146 1.88 12.27 -11.94
C LYS A 146 3.07 12.80 -12.72
N SER A 147 2.80 13.38 -13.87
CA SER A 147 3.81 14.05 -14.69
C SER A 147 3.27 15.33 -15.34
N GLY A 148 4.19 16.18 -15.75
CA GLY A 148 3.89 17.46 -16.39
C GLY A 148 3.73 18.62 -15.40
N GLY A 149 3.80 19.84 -15.94
CA GLY A 149 3.75 21.10 -15.20
C GLY A 149 4.99 21.42 -14.37
N LYS A 150 4.94 22.54 -13.64
CA LYS A 150 6.07 23.10 -12.88
C LYS A 150 6.59 22.18 -11.77
N SER A 151 5.73 21.37 -11.16
CA SER A 151 6.10 20.44 -10.07
C SER A 151 6.78 19.15 -10.56
N GLY A 152 6.95 18.97 -11.88
CA GLY A 152 7.68 17.84 -12.46
C GLY A 152 6.98 16.48 -12.26
N HIS A 153 7.81 15.43 -12.32
CA HIS A 153 7.36 14.05 -12.16
C HIS A 153 7.35 13.65 -10.67
N PHE A 154 6.28 13.02 -10.25
CA PHE A 154 6.12 12.40 -8.94
C PHE A 154 5.71 10.95 -9.13
N LYS A 155 6.34 10.05 -8.40
CA LYS A 155 5.94 8.65 -8.28
C LYS A 155 5.91 8.29 -6.80
N ALA A 156 4.73 7.88 -6.33
CA ALA A 156 4.58 7.42 -4.97
C ALA A 156 5.29 6.07 -4.79
N PRO A 157 5.92 5.81 -3.65
CA PRO A 157 6.30 4.45 -3.30
C PRO A 157 5.06 3.56 -3.29
N SER A 158 5.23 2.28 -3.62
CA SER A 158 4.08 1.35 -3.77
C SER A 158 3.23 1.30 -2.50
N TYR A 159 3.89 1.22 -1.33
CA TYR A 159 3.27 1.34 0.00
C TYR A 159 4.26 1.97 0.97
N VAL A 160 3.70 2.65 1.97
CA VAL A 160 4.48 3.28 3.04
C VAL A 160 3.98 2.79 4.38
N GLY A 161 4.89 2.22 5.14
CA GLY A 161 4.66 1.79 6.51
C GLY A 161 5.67 2.42 7.45
N GLU A 162 5.74 1.88 8.65
CA GLU A 162 6.71 2.28 9.68
C GLU A 162 7.25 1.09 10.48
N VAL A 163 8.40 1.27 11.09
CA VAL A 163 9.03 0.33 12.02
C VAL A 163 8.43 0.52 13.41
N LEU A 164 7.77 -0.53 13.94
CA LEU A 164 7.21 -0.52 15.30
C LEU A 164 8.21 -0.97 16.36
N ALA A 165 9.07 -1.95 16.02
CA ALA A 165 10.07 -2.47 16.93
C ALA A 165 11.33 -2.90 16.19
N VAL A 166 12.48 -2.72 16.85
CA VAL A 166 13.78 -3.24 16.44
C VAL A 166 14.28 -4.14 17.56
N ASN A 167 14.46 -5.44 17.27
CA ASN A 167 14.73 -6.46 18.26
C ASN A 167 15.97 -7.28 17.89
N LEU A 168 16.78 -7.64 18.87
CA LEU A 168 17.91 -8.54 18.70
C LEU A 168 18.04 -9.52 19.88
N ALA A 169 18.68 -10.64 19.62
CA ALA A 169 19.17 -11.56 20.64
C ALA A 169 20.64 -11.85 20.39
N GLU A 170 21.49 -11.69 21.40
CA GLU A 170 22.94 -11.91 21.28
C GLU A 170 23.31 -13.40 21.18
N GLN A 171 22.40 -14.30 21.62
CA GLN A 171 22.62 -15.74 21.59
C GLN A 171 21.39 -16.46 20.99
N LYS A 172 21.63 -17.54 20.25
CA LYS A 172 20.56 -18.40 19.72
C LYS A 172 19.74 -19.02 20.86
N GLY A 173 18.41 -19.01 20.69
CA GLY A 173 17.48 -19.57 21.70
C GLY A 173 17.05 -18.57 22.79
N MET A 174 17.66 -17.41 22.88
CA MET A 174 17.24 -16.35 23.80
C MET A 174 16.10 -15.53 23.21
N PRO A 175 15.15 -15.03 24.02
CA PRO A 175 14.16 -14.06 23.57
C PRO A 175 14.87 -12.81 23.04
N LYS A 176 14.34 -12.27 21.94
CA LYS A 176 14.83 -10.99 21.43
C LYS A 176 14.37 -9.84 22.33
N ARG A 177 15.25 -8.88 22.57
CA ARG A 177 14.92 -7.65 23.31
C ARG A 177 14.81 -6.46 22.36
N ASN A 178 13.91 -5.53 22.65
CA ASN A 178 13.80 -4.30 21.89
C ASN A 178 15.00 -3.39 22.19
N VAL A 179 15.70 -2.95 21.14
CA VAL A 179 16.89 -2.08 21.23
C VAL A 179 16.64 -0.68 20.68
N LYS A 180 15.41 -0.43 20.18
CA LYS A 180 14.94 0.82 19.58
C LYS A 180 15.63 1.19 18.26
N GLU A 181 16.92 0.96 18.10
CA GLU A 181 17.70 1.17 16.88
C GLU A 181 18.79 0.13 16.73
N ALA A 182 19.17 -0.13 15.47
CA ALA A 182 20.27 -1.03 15.13
C ALA A 182 20.84 -0.67 13.75
N ILE A 183 21.96 -1.31 13.41
CA ILE A 183 22.55 -1.23 12.07
C ILE A 183 22.25 -2.52 11.32
N LEU A 184 21.71 -2.38 10.11
CA LEU A 184 21.64 -3.45 9.14
C LEU A 184 22.89 -3.41 8.27
N GLU A 185 23.58 -4.54 8.13
CA GLU A 185 24.80 -4.66 7.33
C GLU A 185 24.54 -5.54 6.11
N LYS A 186 25.05 -5.08 4.94
CA LYS A 186 24.88 -5.76 3.67
C LYS A 186 25.37 -7.22 3.74
N GLY A 187 24.49 -8.15 3.35
CA GLY A 187 24.76 -9.60 3.35
C GLY A 187 24.89 -10.23 4.72
N TYR A 188 24.87 -9.42 5.80
CA TYR A 188 25.05 -9.90 7.18
C TYR A 188 23.74 -10.00 7.94
N GLY A 189 22.88 -8.99 7.84
CA GLY A 189 21.65 -8.86 8.62
C GLY A 189 21.76 -7.78 9.69
N LEU A 190 21.15 -7.99 10.86
CA LEU A 190 21.16 -7.04 11.97
C LEU A 190 22.40 -7.25 12.82
N LEU A 191 23.21 -6.20 12.96
CA LEU A 191 24.49 -6.24 13.68
C LEU A 191 24.28 -6.61 15.15
N GLY A 192 25.00 -7.63 15.65
CA GLY A 192 24.88 -8.11 17.01
C GLY A 192 23.76 -9.13 17.23
N ASP A 193 22.96 -9.49 16.22
CA ASP A 193 21.96 -10.55 16.33
C ASP A 193 22.58 -11.94 16.08
N ALA A 194 22.25 -12.92 16.91
CA ALA A 194 22.77 -14.28 16.83
C ALA A 194 22.41 -15.04 15.55
N HIS A 195 21.44 -14.57 14.77
CA HIS A 195 21.01 -15.17 13.50
C HIS A 195 21.61 -14.49 12.28
N SER A 196 22.39 -13.42 12.46
CA SER A 196 23.20 -12.84 11.38
C SER A 196 24.13 -13.88 10.77
N HIS A 197 24.50 -13.74 9.50
CA HIS A 197 25.23 -14.77 8.71
C HIS A 197 24.53 -16.11 8.51
N SER A 198 23.26 -16.23 8.87
CA SER A 198 22.49 -17.45 8.59
C SER A 198 21.84 -17.40 7.21
N GLU A 199 21.21 -18.49 6.79
CA GLU A 199 20.36 -18.52 5.58
C GLU A 199 19.20 -17.51 5.63
N ARG A 200 18.87 -17.00 6.83
CA ARG A 200 17.80 -16.03 7.12
C ARG A 200 18.33 -14.92 8.01
N PRO A 201 19.20 -14.05 7.46
CA PRO A 201 19.95 -13.09 8.25
C PRO A 201 19.10 -11.97 8.85
N LEU A 202 17.90 -11.71 8.29
CA LEU A 202 16.97 -10.71 8.78
C LEU A 202 15.56 -11.26 8.78
N SER A 203 14.87 -11.12 9.91
CA SER A 203 13.46 -11.48 10.07
C SER A 203 12.61 -10.22 10.27
N ILE A 204 11.49 -10.14 9.52
CA ILE A 204 10.55 -9.03 9.53
C ILE A 204 9.16 -9.59 9.83
N PHE A 205 8.44 -9.00 10.77
CA PHE A 205 7.07 -9.34 11.08
C PHE A 205 6.13 -8.18 10.75
N PRO A 206 5.29 -8.30 9.73
CA PRO A 206 4.22 -7.35 9.49
C PRO A 206 3.09 -7.58 10.49
N ILE A 207 2.73 -6.56 11.26
CA ILE A 207 1.71 -6.66 12.32
C ILE A 207 0.32 -6.99 11.75
N GLU A 208 0.07 -6.69 10.48
CA GLU A 208 -1.13 -7.02 9.74
C GLU A 208 -1.41 -8.53 9.75
N ALA A 209 -0.37 -9.36 9.89
CA ALA A 209 -0.49 -10.81 10.00
C ALA A 209 -1.31 -11.25 11.22
N LEU A 210 -1.39 -10.44 12.27
CA LEU A 210 -2.18 -10.74 13.46
C LEU A 210 -3.68 -10.86 13.16
N ALA A 211 -4.17 -10.25 12.09
CA ALA A 211 -5.57 -10.40 11.68
C ALA A 211 -5.97 -11.85 11.36
N PHE A 212 -4.98 -12.71 11.05
CA PHE A 212 -5.18 -14.14 10.79
C PHE A 212 -4.88 -15.04 11.99
N ALA A 213 -4.49 -14.46 13.12
CA ALA A 213 -4.17 -15.23 14.33
C ALA A 213 -5.46 -15.62 15.08
N PRO A 214 -5.54 -16.86 15.61
CA PRO A 214 -6.61 -17.24 16.53
C PRO A 214 -6.65 -16.32 17.76
N LYS A 215 -7.84 -16.13 18.35
CA LYS A 215 -8.01 -15.23 19.51
C LYS A 215 -7.10 -15.61 20.69
N GLU A 216 -6.94 -16.89 20.95
CA GLU A 216 -6.08 -17.41 22.03
C GLU A 216 -4.61 -17.04 21.84
N VAL A 217 -4.17 -16.93 20.58
CA VAL A 217 -2.81 -16.50 20.25
C VAL A 217 -2.67 -14.99 20.46
N LEU A 218 -3.68 -14.20 20.07
CA LEU A 218 -3.67 -12.74 20.24
C LEU A 218 -3.59 -12.32 21.71
N GLU A 219 -4.32 -13.03 22.59
CA GLU A 219 -4.33 -12.74 24.03
C GLU A 219 -2.98 -13.06 24.71
N SER A 220 -2.18 -13.93 24.12
CA SER A 220 -0.85 -14.32 24.63
C SER A 220 0.30 -13.49 24.09
N LEU A 221 0.07 -12.64 23.06
CA LEU A 221 1.12 -11.87 22.39
C LEU A 221 1.17 -10.43 22.91
N LYS A 222 2.35 -9.99 23.33
CA LYS A 222 2.63 -8.57 23.61
C LYS A 222 3.39 -7.93 22.46
N GLU A 223 3.16 -6.65 22.22
CA GLU A 223 3.94 -5.89 21.24
C GLU A 223 5.45 -6.04 21.50
N GLY A 224 6.21 -6.41 20.45
CA GLY A 224 7.65 -6.62 20.52
C GLY A 224 8.09 -8.05 20.92
N GLU A 225 7.16 -8.96 21.26
CA GLU A 225 7.49 -10.35 21.65
C GLU A 225 7.41 -11.35 20.49
N TYR A 226 7.30 -10.86 19.24
CA TYR A 226 7.15 -11.72 18.05
C TYR A 226 8.43 -12.45 17.61
N SER A 227 9.54 -12.28 18.36
CA SER A 227 10.84 -12.91 18.08
C SER A 227 11.52 -12.51 16.76
N GLU A 228 11.06 -11.42 16.10
CA GLU A 228 11.63 -10.92 14.85
C GLU A 228 12.65 -9.82 15.11
N ASN A 229 13.48 -9.54 14.10
CA ASN A 229 14.38 -8.39 14.12
C ASN A 229 13.62 -7.08 13.97
N LEU A 230 12.71 -7.02 13.00
CA LEU A 230 11.92 -5.83 12.73
C LEU A 230 10.42 -6.17 12.79
N THR A 231 9.64 -5.40 13.55
CA THR A 231 8.19 -5.39 13.44
C THR A 231 7.80 -4.15 12.65
N ILE A 232 7.00 -4.32 11.61
CA ILE A 232 6.56 -3.24 10.72
C ILE A 232 5.03 -3.19 10.63
N ARG A 233 4.48 -2.03 10.24
CA ARG A 233 3.06 -1.87 9.89
C ARG A 233 2.87 -1.00 8.66
N GLY A 234 1.67 -1.03 8.05
CA GLY A 234 1.25 -0.13 6.97
C GLY A 234 1.48 -0.67 5.58
N ILE A 235 2.00 -1.90 5.44
CA ILE A 235 2.17 -2.55 4.14
C ILE A 235 1.29 -3.80 4.09
N PRO A 236 0.37 -3.93 3.11
CA PRO A 236 -0.47 -5.11 2.96
C PRO A 236 0.36 -6.38 2.82
N LEU A 237 -0.09 -7.48 3.45
CA LEU A 237 0.66 -8.75 3.46
C LEU A 237 0.88 -9.32 2.07
N GLU A 238 -0.11 -9.19 1.20
CA GLU A 238 -0.11 -9.63 -0.19
C GLU A 238 0.96 -8.91 -1.03
N GLU A 239 1.42 -7.74 -0.59
CA GLU A 239 2.50 -6.99 -1.24
C GLU A 239 3.89 -7.37 -0.73
N LEU A 240 3.98 -7.95 0.46
CA LEU A 240 5.24 -8.41 1.05
C LEU A 240 5.63 -9.81 0.53
N ARG A 241 5.74 -9.93 -0.80
CA ARG A 241 6.08 -11.18 -1.53
C ARG A 241 7.59 -11.35 -1.70
N VAL A 242 8.01 -12.59 -1.94
CA VAL A 242 9.40 -12.89 -2.33
C VAL A 242 9.80 -12.10 -3.57
N GLY A 243 11.00 -11.51 -3.56
CA GLY A 243 11.54 -10.65 -4.60
C GLY A 243 11.19 -9.17 -4.44
N ARG A 244 10.25 -8.80 -3.55
CA ARG A 244 9.95 -7.38 -3.29
C ARG A 244 11.03 -6.75 -2.41
N ARG A 245 11.27 -5.48 -2.65
CA ARG A 245 12.27 -4.70 -1.92
C ARG A 245 11.62 -3.70 -1.00
N LEU A 246 12.21 -3.54 0.18
CA LEU A 246 11.80 -2.58 1.18
C LEU A 246 12.95 -1.62 1.47
N ARG A 247 12.70 -0.32 1.36
CA ARG A 247 13.56 0.70 1.98
C ARG A 247 13.08 0.86 3.42
N ILE A 248 13.92 0.52 4.39
CA ILE A 248 13.62 0.58 5.83
C ILE A 248 14.63 1.51 6.48
N GLY A 249 14.20 2.73 6.86
CA GLY A 249 15.16 3.77 7.25
C GLY A 249 16.20 4.01 6.17
N GLU A 250 17.47 3.83 6.50
CA GLU A 250 18.59 3.99 5.55
C GLU A 250 18.87 2.71 4.74
N ALA A 251 18.38 1.54 5.18
CA ALA A 251 18.72 0.25 4.59
C ALA A 251 17.79 -0.15 3.44
N LEU A 252 18.30 -0.95 2.49
CA LEU A 252 17.53 -1.62 1.45
C LEU A 252 17.55 -3.14 1.70
N VAL A 253 16.37 -3.74 1.75
CA VAL A 253 16.18 -5.16 2.04
C VAL A 253 15.35 -5.81 0.93
N GLU A 254 15.70 -7.03 0.52
CA GLU A 254 14.90 -7.84 -0.39
C GLU A 254 14.30 -9.03 0.38
N ILE A 255 13.00 -9.26 0.21
CA ILE A 255 12.30 -10.40 0.81
C ILE A 255 12.68 -11.66 0.04
N THR A 256 13.24 -12.65 0.72
CA THR A 256 13.69 -13.92 0.11
C THR A 256 12.82 -15.10 0.48
N GLN A 257 12.05 -15.02 1.58
CA GLN A 257 11.23 -16.13 2.06
C GLN A 257 10.04 -15.64 2.88
N ILE A 258 8.92 -16.36 2.78
CA ILE A 258 7.73 -16.20 3.64
C ILE A 258 7.60 -17.47 4.50
N GLY A 259 7.45 -17.27 5.80
CA GLY A 259 7.33 -18.38 6.76
C GLY A 259 8.57 -19.29 6.85
N LYS A 260 8.55 -20.27 7.74
CA LYS A 260 9.68 -21.19 7.97
C LYS A 260 9.54 -22.55 7.27
N GLY A 261 8.48 -22.77 6.48
CA GLY A 261 8.28 -23.98 5.69
C GLY A 261 7.95 -25.26 6.51
N LYS A 262 8.33 -25.32 7.77
CA LYS A 262 7.97 -26.41 8.72
C LYS A 262 7.31 -25.79 9.95
N LEU A 263 6.08 -26.20 10.21
CA LEU A 263 5.32 -25.86 11.42
C LEU A 263 5.73 -26.82 12.54
N GLU A 264 6.95 -26.73 13.05
CA GLU A 264 7.31 -27.44 14.28
C GLU A 264 6.86 -26.62 15.50
N PRO A 265 6.24 -27.24 16.52
CA PRO A 265 5.89 -26.58 17.76
C PRO A 265 7.14 -26.27 18.56
N SER A 266 7.78 -25.16 18.27
CA SER A 266 9.01 -24.70 18.94
C SER A 266 8.77 -23.66 20.02
N GLY A 267 7.60 -23.68 20.68
CA GLY A 267 7.28 -22.73 21.77
C GLY A 267 7.13 -21.26 21.34
N ARG A 268 7.17 -20.98 20.04
CA ARG A 268 6.96 -19.63 19.46
C ARG A 268 5.53 -19.51 18.91
N PRO A 269 4.94 -18.32 18.93
CA PRO A 269 3.64 -18.11 18.30
C PRO A 269 3.69 -18.57 16.84
N TRP A 270 2.85 -19.55 16.47
CA TRP A 270 2.85 -20.17 15.15
C TRP A 270 2.62 -19.15 14.01
N ILE A 271 1.90 -18.03 14.28
CA ILE A 271 1.65 -16.97 13.30
C ILE A 271 2.96 -16.36 12.78
N VAL A 272 3.95 -16.20 13.65
CA VAL A 272 5.27 -15.68 13.29
C VAL A 272 6.01 -16.65 12.38
N SER A 273 5.92 -17.97 12.67
CA SER A 273 6.53 -19.00 11.84
C SER A 273 5.86 -19.12 10.47
N ARG A 274 4.59 -18.78 10.36
CA ARG A 274 3.81 -18.83 9.13
C ARG A 274 3.93 -17.55 8.29
N GLU A 275 3.77 -16.39 8.93
CA GLU A 275 3.60 -15.11 8.26
C GLU A 275 4.82 -14.18 8.37
N GLY A 276 5.87 -14.61 9.08
CA GLY A 276 7.13 -13.86 9.11
C GLY A 276 7.75 -13.77 7.73
N ARG A 277 8.36 -12.63 7.43
CA ARG A 277 9.14 -12.39 6.20
C ARG A 277 10.62 -12.49 6.55
N PHE A 278 11.39 -13.14 5.69
CA PHE A 278 12.84 -13.21 5.82
C PHE A 278 13.45 -12.53 4.62
N GLY A 279 14.54 -11.81 4.85
CA GLY A 279 15.16 -11.02 3.80
C GLY A 279 16.66 -10.94 3.92
N VAL A 280 17.27 -10.45 2.84
CA VAL A 280 18.70 -10.12 2.77
C VAL A 280 18.85 -8.60 2.68
N VAL A 281 19.87 -8.08 3.33
CA VAL A 281 20.21 -6.67 3.26
C VAL A 281 21.04 -6.41 2.01
N LEU A 282 20.50 -5.63 1.07
CA LEU A 282 21.17 -5.24 -0.18
C LEU A 282 22.06 -4.01 0.00
N GLU A 283 21.57 -3.03 0.79
CA GLU A 283 22.31 -1.84 1.19
C GLU A 283 22.17 -1.70 2.71
N GLY A 284 23.30 -1.56 3.39
CA GLY A 284 23.34 -1.37 4.83
C GLY A 284 22.89 0.02 5.23
N GLY A 285 22.52 0.19 6.52
CA GLY A 285 22.12 1.47 7.08
C GLY A 285 21.52 1.34 8.47
N ARG A 286 21.27 2.49 9.11
CA ARG A 286 20.64 2.56 10.40
C ARG A 286 19.13 2.40 10.26
N VAL A 287 18.55 1.64 11.19
CA VAL A 287 17.10 1.43 11.32
C VAL A 287 16.69 1.66 12.76
N LYS A 288 15.64 2.43 12.99
CA LYS A 288 15.08 2.72 14.33
C LYS A 288 13.56 2.67 14.33
N VAL A 289 13.00 2.56 15.51
CA VAL A 289 11.56 2.67 15.74
C VAL A 289 11.04 4.03 15.22
N GLY A 290 9.94 4.01 14.48
CA GLY A 290 9.35 5.15 13.78
C GLY A 290 9.92 5.43 12.41
N ASP A 291 10.94 4.71 11.96
CA ASP A 291 11.45 4.86 10.60
C ASP A 291 10.43 4.43 9.58
N ARG A 292 10.45 5.12 8.46
CA ARG A 292 9.62 4.84 7.30
C ARG A 292 10.03 3.53 6.63
N VAL A 293 9.04 2.74 6.24
CA VAL A 293 9.19 1.53 5.42
C VAL A 293 8.52 1.78 4.09
N GLU A 294 9.27 1.72 3.00
CA GLU A 294 8.77 1.92 1.65
C GLU A 294 8.88 0.64 0.84
N LEU A 295 7.77 0.20 0.27
CA LEU A 295 7.76 -0.89 -0.70
C LEU A 295 8.15 -0.34 -2.08
N LEU A 296 9.12 -0.99 -2.73
CA LEU A 296 9.70 -0.57 -4.01
C LEU A 296 9.30 -1.51 -5.15
#